data_aa4fd1950a95e0ddfdfc0d4493be57a4
#
_entry.id   aa4fd1950a95e0ddfdfc0d4493be57a4
#
_cell.length_a   1.000
_cell.length_b   1.000
_cell.length_c   1.000
_cell.angle_alpha   90.00
_cell.angle_beta   90.00
_cell.angle_gamma   90.00
#
_symmetry.space_group_name_H-M   'P 1'
#
loop_
_entity.id
_entity.type
_entity.pdbx_description
1 polymer ?
#
loop_
_entity_poly.entity_id
_entity_poly.type
_entity_poly.pdbx_seq_one_letter_code
_entity_poly.pdbx_strand_id
1 'polypeptide(L)'
;MGQKKTKYNPKGLKFSRLNTKEKLSPFDLFDYDLRTSIIKNPEGDTVFEMNDVEVPKAWSQVATDILAQKYFRKAGVPLEDGTTGSETSIRQVAHRLADCWKTWGSRYGYFASQKDAGVFYDELVYSIMAQHAAPNSPQWFNTGLHNTYGITGKAQGHSYVDADTGKLKKSTSAYERPQPHACFILSVKDDLVNEGGIMDLWVREARIFKYGSGVGTN
;
A
#
# COMPACT_ATOMS: atom_id res chain seq x y z
N MET A 1 -3.92 17.68 15.25
CA MET A 1 -2.78 17.81 14.29
C MET A 1 -3.16 18.78 13.20
N GLY A 2 -2.44 19.91 13.06
CA GLY A 2 -2.75 20.91 12.02
C GLY A 2 -2.58 20.31 10.63
N GLN A 3 -3.60 20.43 9.80
CA GLN A 3 -3.53 20.05 8.38
C GLN A 3 -2.37 20.81 7.73
N LYS A 4 -1.30 20.12 7.36
CA LYS A 4 -0.22 20.74 6.58
C LYS A 4 -0.81 21.15 5.23
N LYS A 5 -0.66 22.45 4.91
CA LYS A 5 -1.21 23.03 3.68
C LYS A 5 -0.71 22.30 2.45
N THR A 6 -1.64 21.97 1.56
CA THR A 6 -1.36 21.46 0.21
C THR A 6 -0.51 22.47 -0.56
N LYS A 7 0.52 22.00 -1.26
CA LYS A 7 1.42 22.82 -2.09
C LYS A 7 1.26 22.40 -3.55
N TYR A 8 1.07 23.37 -4.42
CA TYR A 8 1.12 23.15 -5.87
C TYR A 8 2.26 23.97 -6.47
N ASN A 9 2.94 23.39 -7.43
CA ASN A 9 4.08 24.01 -8.11
C ASN A 9 3.77 24.10 -9.61
N PRO A 10 3.61 25.29 -10.21
CA PRO A 10 3.31 25.42 -11.63
C PRO A 10 4.29 24.72 -12.58
N LYS A 11 5.52 24.45 -12.11
CA LYS A 11 6.54 23.66 -12.82
C LYS A 11 6.47 22.16 -12.45
N GLY A 12 5.50 21.73 -11.63
CA GLY A 12 5.30 20.35 -11.21
C GLY A 12 4.73 19.47 -12.33
N LEU A 13 4.42 18.23 -11.93
CA LEU A 13 3.87 17.22 -12.83
C LEU A 13 2.47 17.63 -13.29
N LYS A 14 2.25 17.47 -14.60
CA LYS A 14 0.94 17.66 -15.24
C LYS A 14 0.44 16.32 -15.76
N PHE A 15 -0.84 16.09 -15.61
CA PHE A 15 -1.48 14.85 -16.03
C PHE A 15 -2.65 15.12 -16.98
N SER A 16 -2.77 14.27 -17.99
CA SER A 16 -3.92 14.21 -18.90
C SER A 16 -4.72 12.94 -18.65
N ARG A 17 -6.02 13.02 -18.80
CA ARG A 17 -6.89 11.85 -18.77
C ARG A 17 -6.69 11.01 -20.03
N LEU A 18 -6.43 9.73 -19.84
CA LEU A 18 -6.29 8.74 -20.91
C LEU A 18 -7.43 7.73 -20.86
N ASN A 19 -7.74 7.22 -19.68
CA ASN A 19 -8.71 6.16 -19.45
C ASN A 19 -9.94 6.64 -18.69
N THR A 20 -9.82 7.74 -17.96
CA THR A 20 -10.88 8.28 -17.10
C THR A 20 -11.57 9.48 -17.72
N LYS A 21 -12.74 9.83 -17.19
CA LYS A 21 -13.55 10.98 -17.64
C LYS A 21 -13.69 11.99 -16.51
N GLU A 22 -13.78 13.27 -16.88
CA GLU A 22 -14.07 14.32 -15.92
C GLU A 22 -15.48 14.12 -15.32
N LYS A 23 -15.63 14.37 -14.03
CA LYS A 23 -16.88 14.23 -13.27
C LYS A 23 -17.45 12.81 -13.17
N LEU A 24 -16.71 11.80 -13.56
CA LEU A 24 -17.06 10.39 -13.37
C LEU A 24 -16.04 9.75 -12.42
N SER A 25 -16.52 9.02 -11.42
CA SER A 25 -15.63 8.27 -10.55
C SER A 25 -14.89 7.19 -11.35
N PRO A 26 -13.58 7.01 -11.17
CA PRO A 26 -12.84 5.95 -11.86
C PRO A 26 -13.37 4.54 -11.51
N PHE A 27 -14.02 4.39 -10.36
CA PHE A 27 -14.66 3.13 -9.96
C PHE A 27 -15.92 2.81 -10.78
N ASP A 28 -16.64 3.81 -11.26
CA ASP A 28 -17.88 3.64 -12.03
C ASP A 28 -17.61 3.18 -13.49
N LEU A 29 -16.34 3.03 -13.86
CA LEU A 29 -15.91 2.51 -15.15
C LEU A 29 -15.86 0.98 -15.19
N PHE A 30 -16.19 0.30 -14.09
CA PHE A 30 -16.11 -1.16 -13.95
C PHE A 30 -17.45 -1.73 -13.49
N ASP A 31 -17.80 -2.88 -14.04
CA ASP A 31 -18.81 -3.75 -13.48
C ASP A 31 -18.18 -4.64 -12.41
N TYR A 32 -18.91 -4.93 -11.33
CA TYR A 32 -18.40 -5.69 -10.19
C TYR A 32 -19.16 -6.99 -9.97
N ASP A 33 -18.43 -7.95 -9.38
CA ASP A 33 -18.96 -9.19 -8.81
C ASP A 33 -18.58 -9.28 -7.33
N LEU A 34 -19.43 -9.99 -6.57
CA LEU A 34 -19.10 -10.49 -5.24
C LEU A 34 -18.68 -11.95 -5.36
N ARG A 35 -17.50 -12.28 -4.90
CA ARG A 35 -16.91 -13.63 -5.03
C ARG A 35 -16.52 -14.19 -3.68
N THR A 36 -16.47 -15.52 -3.60
CA THR A 36 -15.92 -16.23 -2.45
C THR A 36 -14.49 -16.67 -2.75
N SER A 37 -13.59 -16.44 -1.79
CA SER A 37 -12.22 -16.95 -1.80
C SER A 37 -12.04 -18.00 -0.71
N ILE A 38 -11.61 -19.20 -1.09
CA ILE A 38 -11.44 -20.36 -0.18
C ILE A 38 -10.07 -20.97 -0.37
N ILE A 39 -9.37 -21.25 0.75
CA ILE A 39 -8.20 -22.13 0.78
C ILE A 39 -8.54 -23.38 1.56
N LYS A 40 -8.20 -24.54 1.00
CA LYS A 40 -8.27 -25.83 1.69
C LYS A 40 -6.89 -26.40 1.90
N ASN A 41 -6.70 -27.14 3.00
CA ASN A 41 -5.51 -27.93 3.23
C ASN A 41 -5.54 -29.24 2.39
N PRO A 42 -4.46 -30.05 2.38
CA PRO A 42 -4.45 -31.33 1.64
C PRO A 42 -5.52 -32.31 2.12
N GLU A 43 -5.95 -32.20 3.36
CA GLU A 43 -7.00 -33.04 3.98
C GLU A 43 -8.40 -32.61 3.58
N GLY A 44 -8.56 -31.46 2.93
CA GLY A 44 -9.83 -30.92 2.44
C GLY A 44 -10.51 -29.93 3.39
N ASP A 45 -9.94 -29.66 4.57
CA ASP A 45 -10.49 -28.69 5.51
C ASP A 45 -10.28 -27.27 5.05
N THR A 46 -11.23 -26.39 5.32
CA THR A 46 -11.12 -24.97 5.00
C THR A 46 -10.22 -24.25 6.00
N VAL A 47 -9.11 -23.73 5.51
CA VAL A 47 -8.11 -22.95 6.29
C VAL A 47 -8.37 -21.46 6.22
N PHE A 48 -8.98 -21.00 5.13
CA PHE A 48 -9.37 -19.61 4.92
C PHE A 48 -10.63 -19.58 4.06
N GLU A 49 -11.56 -18.72 4.46
CA GLU A 49 -12.76 -18.41 3.68
C GLU A 49 -13.07 -16.92 3.82
N MET A 50 -13.40 -16.30 2.72
CA MET A 50 -13.88 -14.92 2.68
C MET A 50 -14.95 -14.81 1.61
N ASN A 51 -16.15 -14.48 2.04
CA ASN A 51 -17.31 -14.23 1.19
C ASN A 51 -17.40 -12.75 0.80
N ASP A 52 -18.19 -12.45 -0.22
CA ASP A 52 -18.51 -11.09 -0.66
C ASP A 52 -17.28 -10.25 -1.01
N VAL A 53 -16.25 -10.88 -1.57
CA VAL A 53 -15.06 -10.18 -2.08
C VAL A 53 -15.45 -9.43 -3.36
N GLU A 54 -15.54 -8.09 -3.26
CA GLU A 54 -15.91 -7.24 -4.38
C GLU A 54 -14.71 -6.97 -5.29
N VAL A 55 -14.83 -7.40 -6.55
CA VAL A 55 -13.81 -7.20 -7.60
C VAL A 55 -14.48 -6.89 -8.94
N PRO A 56 -13.76 -6.24 -9.91
CA PRO A 56 -14.27 -6.13 -11.27
C PRO A 56 -14.56 -7.49 -11.87
N LYS A 57 -15.65 -7.61 -12.61
CA LYS A 57 -16.06 -8.86 -13.31
C LYS A 57 -14.98 -9.43 -14.21
N ALA A 58 -14.15 -8.57 -14.81
CA ALA A 58 -13.04 -8.97 -15.67
C ALA A 58 -11.87 -9.67 -14.94
N TRP A 59 -11.81 -9.56 -13.60
CA TRP A 59 -10.73 -10.21 -12.84
C TRP A 59 -10.90 -11.73 -12.82
N SER A 60 -9.77 -12.45 -12.87
CA SER A 60 -9.79 -13.90 -12.67
C SER A 60 -10.09 -14.28 -11.22
N GLN A 61 -10.54 -15.52 -10.98
CA GLN A 61 -10.71 -16.04 -9.62
C GLN A 61 -9.36 -16.06 -8.88
N VAL A 62 -8.27 -16.42 -9.57
CA VAL A 62 -6.92 -16.42 -8.98
C VAL A 62 -6.51 -15.03 -8.50
N ALA A 63 -6.80 -13.98 -9.28
CA ALA A 63 -6.51 -12.60 -8.86
C ALA A 63 -7.36 -12.20 -7.63
N THR A 64 -8.62 -12.63 -7.58
CA THR A 64 -9.51 -12.43 -6.43
C THR A 64 -8.97 -13.12 -5.18
N ASP A 65 -8.53 -14.38 -5.32
CA ASP A 65 -8.00 -15.17 -4.21
C ASP A 65 -6.70 -14.56 -3.66
N ILE A 66 -5.78 -14.15 -4.52
CA ILE A 66 -4.54 -13.48 -4.11
C ILE A 66 -4.85 -12.18 -3.36
N LEU A 67 -5.77 -11.36 -3.89
CA LEU A 67 -6.20 -10.12 -3.25
C LEU A 67 -6.76 -10.39 -1.85
N ALA A 68 -7.77 -11.28 -1.76
CA ALA A 68 -8.46 -11.59 -0.51
C ALA A 68 -7.53 -12.21 0.54
N GLN A 69 -6.66 -13.12 0.13
CA GLN A 69 -5.79 -13.86 1.06
C GLN A 69 -4.58 -13.06 1.50
N LYS A 70 -3.97 -12.29 0.60
CA LYS A 70 -2.66 -11.67 0.82
C LYS A 70 -2.73 -10.16 1.06
N TYR A 71 -3.57 -9.43 0.31
CA TYR A 71 -3.46 -7.99 0.22
C TYR A 71 -4.53 -7.19 0.95
N PHE A 72 -5.69 -7.76 1.21
CA PHE A 72 -6.68 -7.11 2.07
C PHE A 72 -6.16 -6.93 3.49
N ARG A 73 -6.32 -5.74 4.03
CA ARG A 73 -6.10 -5.50 5.46
C ARG A 73 -7.14 -6.26 6.27
N LYS A 74 -6.69 -7.14 7.17
CA LYS A 74 -7.57 -8.08 7.90
C LYS A 74 -8.18 -7.51 9.17
N ALA A 75 -7.62 -6.42 9.71
CA ALA A 75 -8.11 -5.85 10.96
C ALA A 75 -7.83 -4.34 11.06
N GLY A 76 -8.65 -3.65 11.85
CA GLY A 76 -8.49 -2.24 12.14
C GLY A 76 -9.01 -1.30 11.05
N VAL A 77 -9.70 -1.80 10.02
CA VAL A 77 -10.37 -1.00 9.01
C VAL A 77 -11.66 -0.45 9.61
N PRO A 78 -11.88 0.88 9.66
CA PRO A 78 -13.12 1.46 10.17
C PRO A 78 -14.31 1.02 9.32
N LEU A 79 -15.40 0.62 9.96
CA LEU A 79 -16.66 0.27 9.34
C LEU A 79 -17.72 1.36 9.59
N GLU A 80 -18.79 1.35 8.81
CA GLU A 80 -19.86 2.36 8.87
C GLU A 80 -20.59 2.36 10.21
N ASP A 81 -20.65 1.22 10.88
CA ASP A 81 -21.26 1.07 12.22
C ASP A 81 -20.38 1.57 13.38
N GLY A 82 -19.21 2.13 13.08
CA GLY A 82 -18.24 2.61 14.05
C GLY A 82 -17.35 1.52 14.66
N THR A 83 -17.50 0.27 14.25
CA THR A 83 -16.61 -0.84 14.63
C THR A 83 -15.41 -0.91 13.69
N THR A 84 -14.57 -1.92 13.86
CA THR A 84 -13.44 -2.16 12.94
C THR A 84 -13.48 -3.59 12.40
N GLY A 85 -13.12 -3.74 11.13
CA GLY A 85 -13.11 -5.01 10.42
C GLY A 85 -11.93 -5.16 9.47
N SER A 86 -12.19 -5.82 8.34
CA SER A 86 -11.25 -6.04 7.24
C SER A 86 -11.67 -5.25 5.99
N GLU A 87 -10.73 -5.09 5.04
CA GLU A 87 -11.09 -4.74 3.65
C GLU A 87 -11.84 -5.90 3.00
N THR A 88 -12.84 -5.59 2.17
CA THR A 88 -13.67 -6.56 1.44
C THR A 88 -13.74 -6.24 -0.05
N SER A 89 -13.26 -5.06 -0.46
CA SER A 89 -13.35 -4.57 -1.84
C SER A 89 -11.99 -4.10 -2.35
N ILE A 90 -11.71 -4.42 -3.61
CA ILE A 90 -10.56 -3.82 -4.33
C ILE A 90 -10.65 -2.30 -4.39
N ARG A 91 -11.86 -1.73 -4.35
CA ARG A 91 -12.04 -0.26 -4.32
C ARG A 91 -11.34 0.36 -3.12
N GLN A 92 -11.44 -0.28 -1.94
CA GLN A 92 -10.77 0.17 -0.72
C GLN A 92 -9.25 0.17 -0.89
N VAL A 93 -8.70 -0.90 -1.45
CA VAL A 93 -7.25 -1.03 -1.68
C VAL A 93 -6.75 -0.02 -2.71
N ALA A 94 -7.42 0.08 -3.87
CA ALA A 94 -7.05 1.04 -4.91
C ALA A 94 -7.14 2.48 -4.41
N HIS A 95 -8.21 2.80 -3.66
CA HIS A 95 -8.38 4.11 -3.04
C HIS A 95 -7.23 4.45 -2.08
N ARG A 96 -6.94 3.58 -1.08
CA ARG A 96 -5.93 3.90 -0.07
C ARG A 96 -4.54 4.07 -0.67
N LEU A 97 -4.19 3.29 -1.69
CA LEU A 97 -2.93 3.43 -2.41
C LEU A 97 -2.86 4.76 -3.17
N ALA A 98 -3.83 5.00 -4.06
CA ALA A 98 -3.85 6.17 -4.92
C ALA A 98 -3.98 7.48 -4.12
N ASP A 99 -4.84 7.50 -3.08
CA ASP A 99 -5.04 8.67 -2.24
C ASP A 99 -3.81 8.99 -1.38
N CYS A 100 -3.14 7.96 -0.86
CA CYS A 100 -1.89 8.13 -0.13
C CYS A 100 -0.81 8.80 -0.99
N TRP A 101 -0.58 8.32 -2.19
CA TRP A 101 0.41 8.89 -3.09
C TRP A 101 0.01 10.28 -3.59
N LYS A 102 -1.26 10.50 -3.92
CA LYS A 102 -1.79 11.83 -4.24
C LYS A 102 -1.60 12.80 -3.07
N THR A 103 -1.90 12.37 -1.85
CA THR A 103 -1.74 13.19 -0.63
C THR A 103 -0.28 13.56 -0.40
N TRP A 104 0.65 12.61 -0.55
CA TRP A 104 2.08 12.90 -0.47
C TRP A 104 2.53 13.85 -1.58
N GLY A 105 2.14 13.60 -2.82
CA GLY A 105 2.48 14.46 -3.95
C GLY A 105 1.96 15.88 -3.78
N SER A 106 0.73 16.04 -3.29
CA SER A 106 0.13 17.35 -3.00
C SER A 106 0.83 18.07 -1.84
N ARG A 107 1.21 17.31 -0.79
CA ARG A 107 1.92 17.86 0.37
C ARG A 107 3.31 18.40 0.02
N TYR A 108 3.99 17.70 -0.88
CA TYR A 108 5.37 18.03 -1.24
C TYR A 108 5.50 18.82 -2.54
N GLY A 109 4.38 19.25 -3.14
CA GLY A 109 4.40 20.13 -4.32
C GLY A 109 4.83 19.41 -5.61
N TYR A 110 4.52 18.14 -5.75
CA TYR A 110 4.85 17.37 -6.97
C TYR A 110 3.95 17.72 -8.14
N PHE A 111 2.70 18.11 -7.90
CA PHE A 111 1.73 18.42 -8.93
C PHE A 111 1.72 19.90 -9.31
N ALA A 112 1.46 20.19 -10.59
CA ALA A 112 1.31 21.56 -11.07
C ALA A 112 0.03 22.23 -10.53
N SER A 113 -1.03 21.48 -10.33
CA SER A 113 -2.31 21.99 -9.83
C SER A 113 -3.10 20.92 -9.07
N GLN A 114 -4.17 21.36 -8.41
CA GLN A 114 -5.16 20.46 -7.80
C GLN A 114 -5.82 19.57 -8.85
N LYS A 115 -6.07 20.09 -10.06
CA LYS A 115 -6.62 19.32 -11.17
C LYS A 115 -5.69 18.18 -11.55
N ASP A 116 -4.38 18.44 -11.67
CA ASP A 116 -3.37 17.40 -12.00
C ASP A 116 -3.31 16.32 -10.92
N ALA A 117 -3.38 16.69 -9.64
CA ALA A 117 -3.46 15.73 -8.54
C ALA A 117 -4.72 14.85 -8.61
N GLY A 118 -5.87 15.43 -9.02
CA GLY A 118 -7.11 14.69 -9.25
C GLY A 118 -7.02 13.73 -10.42
N VAL A 119 -6.48 14.19 -11.54
CA VAL A 119 -6.26 13.33 -12.73
C VAL A 119 -5.30 12.18 -12.41
N PHE A 120 -4.21 12.47 -11.70
CA PHE A 120 -3.28 11.42 -11.23
C PHE A 120 -3.99 10.34 -10.42
N TYR A 121 -4.83 10.75 -9.46
CA TYR A 121 -5.60 9.81 -8.65
C TYR A 121 -6.52 8.94 -9.51
N ASP A 122 -7.31 9.55 -10.39
CA ASP A 122 -8.30 8.84 -11.19
C ASP A 122 -7.63 7.84 -12.15
N GLU A 123 -6.57 8.25 -12.85
CA GLU A 123 -5.83 7.39 -13.78
C GLU A 123 -5.09 6.26 -13.05
N LEU A 124 -4.59 6.50 -11.84
CA LEU A 124 -3.92 5.49 -11.05
C LEU A 124 -4.90 4.45 -10.51
N VAL A 125 -6.06 4.89 -9.99
CA VAL A 125 -7.13 3.98 -9.59
C VAL A 125 -7.54 3.12 -10.78
N TYR A 126 -7.81 3.72 -11.94
CA TYR A 126 -8.14 2.98 -13.14
C TYR A 126 -7.07 1.94 -13.50
N SER A 127 -5.80 2.33 -13.48
CA SER A 127 -4.68 1.44 -13.83
C SER A 127 -4.57 0.24 -12.90
N ILE A 128 -4.82 0.41 -11.61
CA ILE A 128 -4.86 -0.69 -10.63
C ILE A 128 -6.08 -1.60 -10.88
N MET A 129 -7.26 -1.00 -11.05
CA MET A 129 -8.52 -1.73 -11.24
C MET A 129 -8.55 -2.51 -12.56
N ALA A 130 -7.98 -1.94 -13.63
CA ALA A 130 -7.84 -2.58 -14.93
C ALA A 130 -6.66 -3.56 -15.02
N GLN A 131 -5.89 -3.74 -13.95
CA GLN A 131 -4.66 -4.55 -13.91
C GLN A 131 -3.58 -4.11 -14.92
N HIS A 132 -3.57 -2.83 -15.33
CA HIS A 132 -2.50 -2.27 -16.17
C HIS A 132 -1.21 -2.06 -15.37
N ALA A 133 -1.33 -1.84 -14.06
CA ALA A 133 -0.20 -1.67 -13.16
C ALA A 133 -0.49 -2.37 -11.82
N ALA A 134 0.53 -3.01 -11.26
CA ALA A 134 0.48 -3.58 -9.93
C ALA A 134 1.70 -3.10 -9.13
N PRO A 135 1.51 -2.43 -8.00
CA PRO A 135 2.58 -2.13 -7.07
C PRO A 135 3.23 -3.41 -6.54
N ASN A 136 4.45 -3.30 -6.03
CA ASN A 136 5.07 -4.42 -5.33
C ASN A 136 4.34 -4.77 -4.02
N SER A 137 4.55 -5.97 -3.49
CA SER A 137 3.83 -6.49 -2.31
C SER A 137 3.91 -5.59 -1.06
N PRO A 138 5.04 -4.99 -0.66
CA PRO A 138 5.08 -4.06 0.46
C PRO A 138 4.18 -2.83 0.30
N GLN A 139 3.97 -2.35 -0.92
CA GLN A 139 3.02 -1.27 -1.18
C GLN A 139 1.58 -1.74 -0.93
N TRP A 140 1.22 -2.91 -1.45
CA TRP A 140 -0.10 -3.51 -1.22
C TRP A 140 -0.38 -3.74 0.28
N PHE A 141 0.61 -4.19 1.05
CA PHE A 141 0.44 -4.48 2.48
C PHE A 141 0.36 -3.24 3.36
N ASN A 142 1.11 -2.19 3.04
CA ASN A 142 1.44 -1.16 4.02
C ASN A 142 1.00 0.25 3.63
N THR A 143 0.97 0.57 2.31
CA THR A 143 0.73 1.93 1.85
C THR A 143 -0.74 2.33 2.02
N GLY A 144 -0.97 3.52 2.55
CA GLY A 144 -2.28 4.12 2.72
C GLY A 144 -3.02 3.69 3.99
N LEU A 145 -2.60 2.64 4.70
CA LEU A 145 -3.29 2.20 5.92
C LEU A 145 -3.38 3.30 6.98
N HIS A 146 -2.32 4.06 7.18
CA HIS A 146 -2.34 5.20 8.10
C HIS A 146 -3.09 6.40 7.51
N ASN A 147 -2.85 6.71 6.23
CA ASN A 147 -3.46 7.86 5.57
C ASN A 147 -4.98 7.76 5.51
N THR A 148 -5.51 6.59 5.15
CA THR A 148 -6.94 6.37 4.91
C THR A 148 -7.69 5.91 6.16
N TYR A 149 -7.09 5.03 6.97
CA TYR A 149 -7.77 4.40 8.10
C TYR A 149 -7.26 4.84 9.46
N GLY A 150 -6.19 5.65 9.52
CA GLY A 150 -5.54 6.02 10.79
C GLY A 150 -4.83 4.85 11.48
N ILE A 151 -4.65 3.72 10.80
CA ILE A 151 -4.01 2.54 11.38
C ILE A 151 -2.55 2.86 11.68
N THR A 152 -2.16 2.57 12.92
CA THR A 152 -0.77 2.68 13.41
C THR A 152 -0.23 1.30 13.77
N GLY A 153 1.08 1.19 13.90
CA GLY A 153 1.75 -0.02 14.31
C GLY A 153 3.06 0.28 15.02
N LYS A 154 3.60 -0.67 15.76
CA LYS A 154 4.89 -0.50 16.45
C LYS A 154 5.98 -0.19 15.44
N ALA A 155 6.91 0.69 15.84
CA ALA A 155 8.11 1.02 15.06
C ALA A 155 8.89 -0.25 14.67
N GLN A 156 9.44 -0.25 13.45
CA GLN A 156 10.15 -1.40 12.89
C GLN A 156 11.67 -1.19 12.86
N GLY A 157 12.12 -0.02 13.34
CA GLY A 157 13.53 0.35 13.33
C GLY A 157 14.03 0.92 12.01
N HIS A 158 13.17 1.09 10.99
CA HIS A 158 13.55 1.76 9.75
C HIS A 158 13.60 3.28 9.93
N SER A 159 14.36 3.92 9.05
CA SER A 159 14.54 5.37 9.05
C SER A 159 13.99 5.98 7.76
N TYR A 160 13.65 7.27 7.81
CA TYR A 160 13.24 8.06 6.67
C TYR A 160 13.88 9.44 6.71
N VAL A 161 14.00 10.09 5.58
CA VAL A 161 14.40 11.49 5.50
C VAL A 161 13.16 12.36 5.69
N ASP A 162 13.18 13.18 6.73
CA ASP A 162 12.11 14.13 6.99
C ASP A 162 12.16 15.26 5.96
N ALA A 163 11.10 15.39 5.18
CA ALA A 163 11.07 16.31 4.04
C ALA A 163 11.03 17.80 4.45
N ASP A 164 10.62 18.11 5.67
CA ASP A 164 10.58 19.49 6.16
C ASP A 164 11.96 19.95 6.68
N THR A 165 12.78 19.02 7.18
CA THR A 165 14.08 19.32 7.80
C THR A 165 15.28 18.77 7.04
N GLY A 166 15.07 17.87 6.08
CA GLY A 166 16.14 17.15 5.38
C GLY A 166 16.94 16.18 6.25
N LYS A 167 16.55 15.96 7.50
CA LYS A 167 17.30 15.12 8.45
C LYS A 167 16.79 13.69 8.47
N LEU A 168 17.69 12.75 8.68
CA LEU A 168 17.36 11.35 8.93
C LEU A 168 16.64 11.21 10.27
N LYS A 169 15.48 10.58 10.28
CA LYS A 169 14.69 10.27 11.48
C LYS A 169 14.32 8.79 11.49
N LYS A 170 14.29 8.19 12.68
CA LYS A 170 13.69 6.87 12.87
C LYS A 170 12.17 6.95 12.81
N SER A 171 11.53 6.03 12.12
CA SER A 171 10.08 5.94 12.12
C SER A 171 9.56 5.47 13.48
N THR A 172 8.50 6.10 13.95
CA THR A 172 7.79 5.72 15.19
C THR A 172 6.59 4.84 14.93
N SER A 173 6.19 4.66 13.66
CA SER A 173 5.05 3.85 13.25
C SER A 173 5.39 3.03 12.00
N ALA A 174 4.86 1.81 11.95
CA ALA A 174 5.00 0.91 10.80
C ALA A 174 4.33 1.46 9.53
N TYR A 175 3.21 2.20 9.69
CA TYR A 175 2.33 2.54 8.57
C TYR A 175 2.27 4.03 8.23
N GLU A 176 2.73 4.93 9.12
CA GLU A 176 2.79 6.37 8.82
C GLU A 176 3.88 6.69 7.77
N ARG A 177 5.02 6.01 7.89
CA ARG A 177 6.14 6.05 6.96
C ARG A 177 6.48 4.62 6.56
N PRO A 178 5.61 3.96 5.77
CA PRO A 178 5.79 2.56 5.45
C PRO A 178 7.06 2.36 4.63
N GLN A 179 7.69 1.20 4.83
CA GLN A 179 8.79 0.74 4.01
C GLN A 179 8.22 0.20 2.68
N PRO A 180 8.54 0.82 1.54
CA PRO A 180 7.87 0.50 0.26
C PRO A 180 8.65 -0.47 -0.64
N HIS A 181 9.89 -0.86 -0.27
CA HIS A 181 10.75 -1.65 -1.14
C HIS A 181 10.49 -3.14 -1.02
N ALA A 182 10.49 -3.83 -2.17
CA ALA A 182 10.25 -5.26 -2.23
C ALA A 182 11.48 -6.08 -1.82
N CYS A 183 12.68 -5.60 -2.13
CA CYS A 183 13.92 -6.33 -1.94
C CYS A 183 15.03 -5.44 -1.41
N PHE A 184 15.89 -6.04 -0.58
CA PHE A 184 17.09 -5.42 -0.03
C PHE A 184 18.29 -6.30 -0.30
N ILE A 185 19.45 -5.67 -0.51
CA ILE A 185 20.72 -6.34 -0.52
C ILE A 185 21.47 -5.87 0.73
N LEU A 186 21.85 -6.81 1.59
CA LEU A 186 22.56 -6.55 2.82
C LEU A 186 23.99 -7.09 2.72
N SER A 187 24.97 -6.26 3.11
CA SER A 187 26.33 -6.70 3.29
C SER A 187 26.52 -7.32 4.67
N VAL A 188 27.30 -8.38 4.74
CA VAL A 188 27.70 -9.06 5.97
C VAL A 188 29.19 -8.90 6.18
N LYS A 189 29.58 -8.45 7.37
CA LYS A 189 31.00 -8.42 7.77
C LYS A 189 31.41 -9.81 8.26
N ASP A 190 32.67 -10.12 8.11
CA ASP A 190 33.29 -11.33 8.72
C ASP A 190 33.44 -11.14 10.24
N ASP A 191 32.29 -11.15 10.91
CA ASP A 191 32.16 -11.00 12.36
C ASP A 191 30.92 -11.79 12.81
N LEU A 192 31.01 -12.49 13.91
CA LEU A 192 29.92 -13.33 14.38
C LEU A 192 28.81 -12.53 15.05
N VAL A 193 29.14 -11.60 15.95
CA VAL A 193 28.16 -10.99 16.89
C VAL A 193 28.05 -9.48 16.85
N ASN A 194 29.04 -8.78 16.31
CA ASN A 194 29.03 -7.32 16.30
C ASN A 194 28.15 -6.72 15.19
N GLU A 195 27.96 -5.42 15.22
CA GLU A 195 27.11 -4.71 14.26
C GLU A 195 27.59 -4.92 12.81
N GLY A 196 26.67 -5.39 11.97
CA GLY A 196 26.93 -5.75 10.58
C GLY A 196 27.44 -7.18 10.37
N GLY A 197 27.61 -7.96 11.44
CA GLY A 197 28.00 -9.38 11.39
C GLY A 197 26.82 -10.32 11.19
N ILE A 198 27.09 -11.62 11.31
CA ILE A 198 26.16 -12.71 10.97
C ILE A 198 24.90 -12.68 11.85
N MET A 199 25.03 -12.50 13.17
CA MET A 199 23.87 -12.48 14.07
C MET A 199 23.04 -11.21 13.89
N ASP A 200 23.65 -10.05 13.60
CA ASP A 200 22.96 -8.81 13.31
C ASP A 200 22.19 -8.93 11.97
N LEU A 201 22.74 -9.63 10.99
CA LEU A 201 22.05 -9.91 9.73
C LEU A 201 20.70 -10.61 9.98
N TRP A 202 20.62 -11.64 10.78
CA TRP A 202 19.39 -12.37 11.07
C TRP A 202 18.30 -11.45 11.67
N VAL A 203 18.70 -10.54 12.55
CA VAL A 203 17.78 -9.56 13.12
C VAL A 203 17.25 -8.59 12.05
N ARG A 204 18.12 -8.16 11.13
CA ARG A 204 17.73 -7.28 10.00
C ARG A 204 16.80 -8.00 9.04
N GLU A 205 17.10 -9.21 8.65
CA GLU A 205 16.27 -10.05 7.79
C GLU A 205 14.89 -10.29 8.40
N ALA A 206 14.82 -10.69 9.66
CA ALA A 206 13.53 -10.90 10.35
C ALA A 206 12.65 -9.65 10.35
N ARG A 207 13.25 -8.47 10.50
CA ARG A 207 12.52 -7.19 10.41
C ARG A 207 12.00 -6.91 9.00
N ILE A 208 12.82 -7.18 7.98
CA ILE A 208 12.47 -6.96 6.57
C ILE A 208 11.35 -7.91 6.15
N PHE A 209 11.47 -9.21 6.46
CA PHE A 209 10.47 -10.24 6.14
C PHE A 209 9.12 -9.98 6.81
N LYS A 210 9.13 -9.48 8.05
CA LYS A 210 7.90 -9.15 8.78
C LYS A 210 6.97 -8.20 8.02
N TYR A 211 7.51 -7.37 7.14
CA TYR A 211 6.76 -6.35 6.41
C TYR A 211 6.64 -6.63 4.90
N GLY A 212 6.90 -7.88 4.53
CA GLY A 212 6.61 -8.41 3.20
C GLY A 212 7.71 -8.18 2.17
N SER A 213 8.92 -7.77 2.60
CA SER A 213 10.06 -7.57 1.70
C SER A 213 10.99 -8.79 1.70
N GLY A 214 11.76 -8.96 0.63
CA GLY A 214 12.79 -9.98 0.50
C GLY A 214 14.20 -9.45 0.76
N VAL A 215 15.15 -10.35 1.01
CA VAL A 215 16.56 -10.03 1.25
C VAL A 215 17.45 -10.90 0.39
N GLY A 216 18.52 -10.28 -0.16
CA GLY A 216 19.68 -10.95 -0.68
C GLY A 216 20.93 -10.55 0.13
N THR A 217 21.86 -11.46 0.32
CA THR A 217 23.12 -11.21 1.01
C THR A 217 24.31 -11.66 0.15
N ASN A 218 25.46 -11.03 0.34
CA ASN A 218 26.74 -11.47 -0.23
C ASN A 218 27.43 -12.47 0.66
#